data_854778270b1516b0006444d2a2c19eeb
#
_entry.id   854778270b1516b0006444d2a2c19eeb
#
_cell.length_a   1.000
_cell.length_b   1.000
_cell.length_c   1.000
_cell.angle_alpha   90.00
_cell.angle_beta   90.00
_cell.angle_gamma   90.00
#
_symmetry.space_group_name_H-M   'P 1'
#
loop_
_entity.id
_entity.type
_entity.pdbx_description
1 polymer ?
#
loop_
_entity_poly.entity_id
_entity_poly.type
_entity_poly.pdbx_seq_one_letter_code
_entity_poly.pdbx_strand_id
1 'polypeptide(L)'
;LANLALGMACAVVAAARLVVETGDVALTVAAALIVTALNVGIPFGIFSLVHSLRIDLRNSDRDPLTGLLNRRSFSNAVAELIAAQPPSLRRRLNVTMVDLDNFKRLNDSQGHAVGDQALVSVAVVLRESCDAGAAIARLGGEEFVIADTHFVARHRAIVERIRQGIASTP
;
A
#
# COMPACT_ATOMS: atom_id res chain seq x y z
N LEU A 1 -20.66 17.49 -2.94
CA LEU A 1 -21.71 17.99 -3.84
C LEU A 1 -22.34 19.30 -3.32
N ALA A 2 -22.75 19.40 -2.04
CA ALA A 2 -23.36 20.61 -1.48
C ALA A 2 -22.46 21.86 -1.58
N ASN A 3 -21.19 21.75 -1.25
CA ASN A 3 -20.23 22.85 -1.32
C ASN A 3 -19.95 23.32 -2.76
N LEU A 4 -19.97 22.41 -3.71
CA LEU A 4 -19.81 22.72 -5.13
C LEU A 4 -21.03 23.50 -5.65
N ALA A 5 -22.23 23.04 -5.31
CA ALA A 5 -23.47 23.72 -5.67
C ALA A 5 -23.56 25.15 -5.08
N LEU A 6 -23.15 25.30 -3.82
CA LEU A 6 -23.10 26.61 -3.15
C LEU A 6 -22.08 27.54 -3.81
N GLY A 7 -20.87 27.03 -4.12
CA GLY A 7 -19.84 27.80 -4.81
C GLY A 7 -20.28 28.29 -6.21
N MET A 8 -20.96 27.43 -6.96
CA MET A 8 -21.51 27.78 -8.27
C MET A 8 -22.64 28.81 -8.16
N ALA A 9 -23.54 28.67 -7.18
CA ALA A 9 -24.59 29.63 -6.94
C ALA A 9 -24.03 31.02 -6.59
N CYS A 10 -23.02 31.08 -5.71
CA CYS A 10 -22.32 32.33 -5.38
C CYS A 10 -21.64 32.97 -6.61
N ALA A 11 -21.04 32.15 -7.47
CA ALA A 11 -20.40 32.61 -8.71
C ALA A 11 -21.41 33.26 -9.68
N VAL A 12 -22.57 32.64 -9.86
CA VAL A 12 -23.63 33.13 -10.72
C VAL A 12 -24.16 34.48 -10.18
N VAL A 13 -24.41 34.59 -8.88
CA VAL A 13 -24.87 35.83 -8.24
C VAL A 13 -23.83 36.95 -8.38
N ALA A 14 -22.54 36.63 -8.16
CA ALA A 14 -21.47 37.62 -8.29
C ALA A 14 -21.32 38.09 -9.75
N ALA A 15 -21.39 37.18 -10.72
CA ALA A 15 -21.36 37.54 -12.13
C ALA A 15 -22.56 38.42 -12.55
N ALA A 16 -23.76 38.07 -12.09
CA ALA A 16 -24.96 38.89 -12.38
C ALA A 16 -24.84 40.30 -11.81
N ARG A 17 -24.34 40.47 -10.58
CA ARG A 17 -24.08 41.79 -9.99
C ARG A 17 -23.05 42.58 -10.79
N LEU A 18 -21.97 41.94 -11.20
CA LEU A 18 -20.89 42.58 -11.95
C LEU A 18 -21.41 43.14 -13.30
N VAL A 19 -22.28 42.41 -14.00
CA VAL A 19 -22.94 42.91 -15.25
C VAL A 19 -23.79 44.14 -14.97
N VAL A 20 -24.58 44.10 -13.90
CA VAL A 20 -25.49 45.22 -13.56
C VAL A 20 -24.71 46.47 -13.15
N GLU A 21 -23.62 46.34 -12.43
CA GLU A 21 -22.84 47.46 -11.90
C GLU A 21 -21.89 48.07 -12.92
N THR A 22 -21.24 47.25 -13.76
CA THR A 22 -20.19 47.74 -14.68
C THR A 22 -20.63 47.83 -16.14
N GLY A 23 -21.66 47.09 -16.55
CA GLY A 23 -22.07 46.96 -17.95
C GLY A 23 -21.03 46.25 -18.83
N ASP A 24 -19.89 45.81 -18.25
CA ASP A 24 -18.80 45.18 -18.98
C ASP A 24 -18.96 43.65 -19.01
N VAL A 25 -19.46 43.18 -20.16
CA VAL A 25 -19.69 41.77 -20.41
C VAL A 25 -18.36 41.00 -20.44
N ALA A 26 -17.26 41.58 -20.93
CA ALA A 26 -15.97 40.90 -21.02
C ALA A 26 -15.39 40.64 -19.62
N LEU A 27 -15.46 41.60 -18.73
CA LEU A 27 -15.04 41.46 -17.34
C LEU A 27 -15.86 40.38 -16.61
N THR A 28 -17.17 40.36 -16.85
CA THR A 28 -18.09 39.39 -16.27
C THR A 28 -17.76 37.94 -16.72
N VAL A 29 -17.52 37.76 -18.01
CA VAL A 29 -17.14 36.42 -18.57
C VAL A 29 -15.80 35.98 -17.99
N ALA A 30 -14.82 36.88 -17.92
CA ALA A 30 -13.52 36.55 -17.33
C ALA A 30 -13.66 36.14 -15.86
N ALA A 31 -14.41 36.87 -15.06
CA ALA A 31 -14.67 36.54 -13.65
C ALA A 31 -15.38 35.18 -13.49
N ALA A 32 -16.40 34.90 -14.31
CA ALA A 32 -17.10 33.63 -14.30
C ALA A 32 -16.18 32.44 -14.64
N LEU A 33 -15.31 32.60 -15.64
CA LEU A 33 -14.31 31.57 -16.00
C LEU A 33 -13.31 31.31 -14.87
N ILE A 34 -12.81 32.37 -14.21
CA ILE A 34 -11.87 32.23 -13.09
C ILE A 34 -12.55 31.48 -11.93
N VAL A 35 -13.76 31.90 -11.55
CA VAL A 35 -14.48 31.26 -10.44
C VAL A 35 -14.81 29.82 -10.75
N THR A 36 -15.19 29.50 -11.98
CA THR A 36 -15.44 28.12 -12.41
C THR A 36 -14.15 27.29 -12.38
N ALA A 37 -13.04 27.83 -12.87
CA ALA A 37 -11.74 27.17 -12.82
C ALA A 37 -11.30 26.87 -11.38
N LEU A 38 -11.50 27.80 -10.45
CA LEU A 38 -11.16 27.61 -9.03
C LEU A 38 -12.08 26.58 -8.35
N ASN A 39 -13.37 26.58 -8.63
CA ASN A 39 -14.33 25.71 -7.95
C ASN A 39 -14.39 24.29 -8.53
N VAL A 40 -14.05 24.10 -9.79
CA VAL A 40 -14.11 22.79 -10.48
C VAL A 40 -12.72 22.28 -10.81
N GLY A 41 -11.89 23.12 -11.41
CA GLY A 41 -10.58 22.72 -11.93
C GLY A 41 -9.61 22.29 -10.83
N ILE A 42 -9.51 23.05 -9.73
CA ILE A 42 -8.60 22.72 -8.64
C ILE A 42 -9.03 21.43 -7.92
N PRO A 43 -10.29 21.27 -7.45
CA PRO A 43 -10.71 20.02 -6.82
C PRO A 43 -10.60 18.81 -7.75
N PHE A 44 -10.90 18.98 -9.05
CA PHE A 44 -10.75 17.90 -10.03
C PHE A 44 -9.27 17.53 -10.24
N GLY A 45 -8.39 18.53 -10.33
CA GLY A 45 -6.94 18.29 -10.45
C GLY A 45 -6.37 17.57 -9.23
N ILE A 46 -6.74 17.99 -8.01
CA ILE A 46 -6.34 17.32 -6.78
C ILE A 46 -6.88 15.89 -6.73
N PHE A 47 -8.15 15.69 -7.06
CA PHE A 47 -8.77 14.37 -7.11
C PHE A 47 -8.06 13.44 -8.10
N SER A 48 -7.78 13.94 -9.31
CA SER A 48 -7.08 13.19 -10.36
C SER A 48 -5.66 12.82 -9.92
N LEU A 49 -4.93 13.76 -9.33
CA LEU A 49 -3.58 13.53 -8.81
C LEU A 49 -3.57 12.48 -7.69
N VAL A 50 -4.47 12.62 -6.71
CA VAL A 50 -4.59 11.65 -5.60
C VAL A 50 -5.01 10.28 -6.13
N HIS A 51 -5.87 10.23 -7.14
CA HIS A 51 -6.29 8.98 -7.76
C HIS A 51 -5.12 8.29 -8.48
N SER A 52 -4.33 9.02 -9.26
CA SER A 52 -3.14 8.50 -9.93
C SER A 52 -2.10 7.99 -8.94
N LEU A 53 -1.80 8.77 -7.88
CA LEU A 53 -0.88 8.33 -6.82
C LEU A 53 -1.35 7.06 -6.11
N ARG A 54 -2.65 6.91 -5.88
CA ARG A 54 -3.22 5.68 -5.30
C ARG A 54 -3.09 4.46 -6.21
N ILE A 55 -3.19 4.66 -7.53
CA ILE A 55 -3.01 3.59 -8.51
C ILE A 55 -1.54 3.14 -8.51
N ASP A 56 -0.58 4.07 -8.48
CA ASP A 56 0.84 3.75 -8.46
C ASP A 56 1.24 2.99 -7.19
N LEU A 57 0.72 3.39 -6.02
CA LEU A 57 0.92 2.66 -4.77
C LEU A 57 0.28 1.25 -4.79
N ARG A 58 -0.86 1.09 -5.45
CA ARG A 58 -1.51 -0.22 -5.61
C ARG A 58 -0.79 -1.13 -6.60
N ASN A 59 -0.05 -0.56 -7.54
CA ASN A 59 0.73 -1.29 -8.53
C ASN A 59 2.15 -1.63 -8.04
N SER A 60 2.55 -1.14 -6.87
CA SER A 60 3.80 -1.58 -6.25
C SER A 60 3.73 -3.07 -5.93
N ASP A 61 4.75 -3.82 -6.30
CA ASP A 61 4.87 -5.24 -6.01
C ASP A 61 5.34 -5.52 -4.58
N ARG A 62 5.69 -4.48 -3.84
CA ARG A 62 6.29 -4.59 -2.51
C ARG A 62 5.51 -3.81 -1.47
N ASP A 63 5.57 -4.29 -0.23
CA ASP A 63 5.13 -3.56 0.95
C ASP A 63 6.06 -2.36 1.21
N PRO A 64 5.54 -1.13 1.34
CA PRO A 64 6.37 0.07 1.42
C PRO A 64 7.19 0.17 2.72
N LEU A 65 6.75 -0.48 3.81
CA LEU A 65 7.45 -0.46 5.09
C LEU A 65 8.60 -1.47 5.13
N THR A 66 8.31 -2.71 4.73
CA THR A 66 9.25 -3.83 4.90
C THR A 66 10.04 -4.15 3.63
N GLY A 67 9.59 -3.68 2.47
CA GLY A 67 10.16 -4.00 1.16
C GLY A 67 10.00 -5.48 0.74
N LEU A 68 9.24 -6.29 1.50
CA LEU A 68 8.84 -7.64 1.11
C LEU A 68 7.78 -7.58 0.00
N LEU A 69 7.44 -8.71 -0.61
CA LEU A 69 6.30 -8.78 -1.50
C LEU A 69 5.02 -8.37 -0.75
N ASN A 70 4.10 -7.72 -1.44
CA ASN A 70 2.76 -7.53 -0.92
C ASN A 70 1.89 -8.77 -1.21
N ARG A 71 0.67 -8.81 -0.68
CA ARG A 71 -0.29 -9.91 -0.85
C ARG A 71 -0.49 -10.31 -2.33
N ARG A 72 -0.59 -9.32 -3.22
CA ARG A 72 -0.84 -9.55 -4.65
C ARG A 72 0.37 -10.20 -5.32
N SER A 73 1.55 -9.65 -5.11
CA SER A 73 2.78 -10.13 -5.72
C SER A 73 3.22 -11.48 -5.15
N PHE A 74 2.86 -11.76 -3.89
CA PHE A 74 3.05 -13.09 -3.32
C PHE A 74 2.26 -14.16 -4.08
N SER A 75 1.01 -13.90 -4.44
CA SER A 75 0.19 -14.86 -5.20
C SER A 75 0.82 -15.17 -6.57
N ASN A 76 1.36 -14.15 -7.24
CA ASN A 76 2.05 -14.32 -8.51
C ASN A 76 3.34 -15.13 -8.32
N ALA A 77 4.16 -14.80 -7.32
CA ALA A 77 5.39 -15.51 -7.01
C ALA A 77 5.14 -17.00 -6.66
N VAL A 78 4.07 -17.30 -5.95
CA VAL A 78 3.67 -18.69 -5.66
C VAL A 78 3.29 -19.43 -6.94
N ALA A 79 2.55 -18.79 -7.85
CA ALA A 79 2.22 -19.40 -9.14
C ALA A 79 3.47 -19.70 -9.97
N GLU A 80 4.46 -18.79 -9.97
CA GLU A 80 5.76 -19.00 -10.61
C GLU A 80 6.55 -20.15 -9.97
N LEU A 81 6.58 -20.22 -8.62
CA LEU A 81 7.23 -21.32 -7.89
C LEU A 81 6.63 -22.69 -8.27
N ILE A 82 5.33 -22.77 -8.47
CA ILE A 82 4.64 -23.99 -8.88
C ILE A 82 4.98 -24.31 -10.34
N ALA A 83 4.92 -23.31 -11.22
CA ALA A 83 5.17 -23.50 -12.65
C ALA A 83 6.62 -23.86 -12.97
N ALA A 84 7.57 -23.35 -12.20
CA ALA A 84 9.00 -23.62 -12.37
C ALA A 84 9.43 -25.05 -11.95
N GLN A 85 8.53 -25.85 -11.35
CA GLN A 85 8.86 -27.19 -10.92
C GLN A 85 8.84 -28.18 -12.10
N PRO A 86 9.94 -28.94 -12.34
CA PRO A 86 9.92 -30.00 -13.33
C PRO A 86 8.91 -31.09 -12.94
N PRO A 87 8.15 -31.66 -13.89
CA PRO A 87 7.16 -32.70 -13.61
C PRO A 87 7.74 -33.94 -12.92
N SER A 88 9.04 -34.19 -13.10
CA SER A 88 9.77 -35.32 -12.51
C SER A 88 10.15 -35.13 -11.05
N LEU A 89 10.20 -33.90 -10.56
CA LEU A 89 10.55 -33.57 -9.17
C LEU A 89 9.30 -33.05 -8.47
N ARG A 90 8.49 -33.97 -7.91
CA ARG A 90 7.34 -33.62 -7.06
C ARG A 90 7.81 -33.03 -5.72
N ARG A 91 8.35 -31.80 -5.76
CA ARG A 91 8.57 -31.01 -4.53
C ARG A 91 7.24 -30.49 -4.04
N ARG A 92 7.04 -30.49 -2.74
CA ARG A 92 5.84 -29.92 -2.14
C ARG A 92 6.02 -28.40 -2.02
N LEU A 93 4.98 -27.66 -2.34
CA LEU A 93 4.88 -26.26 -1.94
C LEU A 93 4.66 -26.24 -0.42
N ASN A 94 5.56 -25.61 0.31
CA ASN A 94 5.40 -25.34 1.72
C ASN A 94 4.97 -23.89 1.87
N VAL A 95 4.01 -23.63 2.75
CA VAL A 95 3.55 -22.28 3.09
C VAL A 95 3.62 -22.14 4.60
N THR A 96 4.32 -21.12 5.07
CA THR A 96 4.41 -20.77 6.50
C THR A 96 3.79 -19.41 6.72
N MET A 97 2.86 -19.33 7.66
CA MET A 97 2.33 -18.07 8.17
C MET A 97 3.12 -17.69 9.42
N VAL A 98 3.45 -16.43 9.54
CA VAL A 98 4.10 -15.84 10.73
C VAL A 98 3.26 -14.66 11.18
N ASP A 99 2.89 -14.66 12.44
CA ASP A 99 2.12 -13.61 13.09
C ASP A 99 2.84 -13.16 14.37
N LEU A 100 2.83 -11.86 14.68
CA LEU A 100 3.54 -11.32 15.82
C LEU A 100 2.63 -11.25 17.05
N ASP A 101 2.92 -12.07 18.04
CA ASP A 101 2.17 -12.09 19.28
C ASP A 101 2.24 -10.73 20.01
N ASN A 102 1.09 -10.24 20.43
CA ASN A 102 0.96 -8.99 21.20
C ASN A 102 1.44 -7.71 20.49
N PHE A 103 1.50 -7.69 19.15
CA PHE A 103 1.95 -6.53 18.38
C PHE A 103 1.13 -5.26 18.69
N LYS A 104 -0.19 -5.41 18.83
CA LYS A 104 -1.03 -4.29 19.27
C LYS A 104 -0.59 -3.72 20.63
N ARG A 105 -0.25 -4.57 21.60
CA ARG A 105 0.23 -4.12 22.92
C ARG A 105 1.56 -3.38 22.83
N LEU A 106 2.45 -3.80 21.93
CA LEU A 106 3.68 -3.10 21.62
C LEU A 106 3.39 -1.67 21.13
N ASN A 107 2.51 -1.54 20.13
CA ASN A 107 2.09 -0.24 19.59
C ASN A 107 1.45 0.65 20.64
N ASP A 108 0.55 0.09 21.48
CA ASP A 108 -0.17 0.84 22.51
C ASP A 108 0.77 1.32 23.62
N SER A 109 1.85 0.57 23.92
CA SER A 109 2.79 0.89 25.01
C SER A 109 3.99 1.73 24.56
N GLN A 110 4.50 1.53 23.35
CA GLN A 110 5.75 2.15 22.87
C GLN A 110 5.57 3.02 21.62
N GLY A 111 4.37 3.06 21.08
CA GLY A 111 4.02 3.85 19.89
C GLY A 111 4.28 3.13 18.57
N HIS A 112 3.59 3.60 17.51
CA HIS A 112 3.64 3.00 16.18
C HIS A 112 5.03 2.98 15.55
N ALA A 113 5.90 3.95 15.85
CA ALA A 113 7.25 3.98 15.31
C ALA A 113 8.09 2.76 15.76
N VAL A 114 7.92 2.31 17.01
CA VAL A 114 8.57 1.10 17.53
C VAL A 114 7.97 -0.14 16.90
N GLY A 115 6.64 -0.19 16.71
CA GLY A 115 6.00 -1.26 15.98
C GLY A 115 6.48 -1.38 14.54
N ASP A 116 6.65 -0.25 13.85
CA ASP A 116 7.18 -0.23 12.48
C ASP A 116 8.63 -0.78 12.42
N GLN A 117 9.47 -0.41 13.40
CA GLN A 117 10.82 -0.96 13.51
C GLN A 117 10.81 -2.48 13.76
N ALA A 118 9.91 -2.96 14.61
CA ALA A 118 9.76 -4.40 14.86
C ALA A 118 9.37 -5.14 13.55
N LEU A 119 8.43 -4.61 12.77
CA LEU A 119 8.03 -5.19 11.49
C LEU A 119 9.19 -5.23 10.48
N VAL A 120 10.01 -4.16 10.42
CA VAL A 120 11.21 -4.12 9.58
C VAL A 120 12.24 -5.14 10.03
N SER A 121 12.47 -5.27 11.34
CA SER A 121 13.39 -6.25 11.91
C SER A 121 12.97 -7.69 11.59
N VAL A 122 11.68 -8.00 11.73
CA VAL A 122 11.13 -9.30 11.32
C VAL A 122 11.35 -9.55 9.84
N ALA A 123 11.13 -8.58 8.98
CA ALA A 123 11.36 -8.72 7.54
C ALA A 123 12.82 -9.02 7.20
N VAL A 124 13.78 -8.46 7.94
CA VAL A 124 15.21 -8.78 7.82
C VAL A 124 15.46 -10.23 8.21
N VAL A 125 14.98 -10.66 9.39
CA VAL A 125 15.11 -12.05 9.86
C VAL A 125 14.54 -13.04 8.83
N LEU A 126 13.37 -12.75 8.26
CA LEU A 126 12.76 -13.61 7.24
C LEU A 126 13.63 -13.74 6.00
N ARG A 127 14.20 -12.63 5.50
CA ARG A 127 15.11 -12.64 4.33
C ARG A 127 16.39 -13.42 4.60
N GLU A 128 16.98 -13.25 5.77
CA GLU A 128 18.22 -13.93 6.14
C GLU A 128 18.02 -15.42 6.44
N SER A 129 16.83 -15.79 6.90
CA SER A 129 16.50 -17.17 7.23
C SER A 129 16.06 -17.99 6.01
N CYS A 130 15.56 -17.36 4.97
CA CYS A 130 15.05 -18.05 3.78
C CYS A 130 16.09 -18.12 2.65
N ASP A 131 15.96 -19.13 1.81
CA ASP A 131 16.80 -19.25 0.61
C ASP A 131 16.33 -18.28 -0.49
N ALA A 132 17.21 -17.94 -1.43
CA ALA A 132 16.95 -16.99 -2.51
C ALA A 132 15.75 -17.32 -3.42
N GLY A 133 15.28 -18.58 -3.42
CA GLY A 133 14.12 -19.01 -4.19
C GLY A 133 12.79 -18.98 -3.42
N ALA A 134 12.77 -18.52 -2.18
CA ALA A 134 11.54 -18.41 -1.40
C ALA A 134 10.79 -17.11 -1.71
N ALA A 135 9.47 -17.19 -1.83
CA ALA A 135 8.61 -16.01 -1.86
C ALA A 135 8.30 -15.59 -0.42
N ILE A 136 8.61 -14.34 -0.06
CA ILE A 136 8.39 -13.79 1.28
C ILE A 136 7.57 -12.52 1.14
N ALA A 137 6.45 -12.45 1.87
CA ALA A 137 5.54 -11.32 1.80
C ALA A 137 5.03 -10.88 3.17
N ARG A 138 4.60 -9.62 3.23
CA ARG A 138 3.73 -9.09 4.28
C ARG A 138 2.32 -8.97 3.75
N LEU A 139 1.38 -9.64 4.40
CA LEU A 139 -0.02 -9.65 3.96
C LEU A 139 -0.82 -8.44 4.45
N GLY A 140 -0.38 -7.82 5.52
CA GLY A 140 -0.97 -6.65 6.17
C GLY A 140 -0.81 -6.74 7.69
N GLY A 141 -0.89 -5.60 8.38
CA GLY A 141 -0.72 -5.57 9.83
C GLY A 141 0.58 -6.23 10.29
N GLU A 142 0.46 -7.27 11.08
CA GLU A 142 1.53 -8.07 11.68
C GLU A 142 1.72 -9.45 11.03
N GLU A 143 0.98 -9.71 9.93
CA GLU A 143 0.98 -11.01 9.24
C GLU A 143 2.02 -11.09 8.12
N PHE A 144 2.88 -12.09 8.18
CA PHE A 144 3.83 -12.42 7.13
C PHE A 144 3.58 -13.84 6.60
N VAL A 145 4.03 -14.09 5.38
CA VAL A 145 3.92 -15.40 4.74
C VAL A 145 5.17 -15.73 3.95
N ILE A 146 5.53 -16.98 3.97
CA ILE A 146 6.67 -17.53 3.23
C ILE A 146 6.17 -18.71 2.42
N ALA A 147 6.59 -18.81 1.15
CA ALA A 147 6.37 -19.99 0.32
C ALA A 147 7.69 -20.46 -0.27
N ASP A 148 7.94 -21.76 -0.17
CA ASP A 148 9.11 -22.42 -0.75
C ASP A 148 8.76 -23.81 -1.29
N THR A 149 9.69 -24.38 -2.07
CA THR A 149 9.54 -25.71 -2.66
C THR A 149 10.61 -26.69 -2.16
N HIS A 150 11.09 -26.52 -0.93
CA HIS A 150 12.08 -27.37 -0.34
C HIS A 150 11.51 -28.71 0.18
N PHE A 151 12.41 -29.67 0.44
CA PHE A 151 12.02 -30.86 1.18
C PHE A 151 11.64 -30.51 2.62
N VAL A 152 10.71 -31.26 3.20
CA VAL A 152 10.12 -31.00 4.53
C VAL A 152 11.17 -30.79 5.62
N ALA A 153 12.26 -31.55 5.62
CA ALA A 153 13.32 -31.42 6.62
C ALA A 153 14.02 -30.04 6.54
N ARG A 154 14.30 -29.54 5.32
CA ARG A 154 14.92 -28.23 5.10
C ARG A 154 13.95 -27.11 5.45
N HIS A 155 12.69 -27.26 5.06
CA HIS A 155 11.63 -26.31 5.44
C HIS A 155 11.50 -26.17 6.97
N ARG A 156 11.50 -27.29 7.72
CA ARG A 156 11.48 -27.25 9.18
C ARG A 156 12.68 -26.50 9.77
N ALA A 157 13.87 -26.70 9.21
CA ALA A 157 15.07 -25.99 9.66
C ALA A 157 14.97 -24.47 9.39
N ILE A 158 14.36 -24.07 8.28
CA ILE A 158 14.09 -22.66 7.98
C ILE A 158 13.11 -22.06 9.01
N VAL A 159 12.01 -22.73 9.28
CA VAL A 159 11.01 -22.29 10.26
C VAL A 159 11.63 -22.12 11.66
N GLU A 160 12.50 -23.05 12.08
CA GLU A 160 13.16 -22.95 13.38
C GLU A 160 14.16 -21.79 13.44
N ARG A 161 14.91 -21.52 12.35
CA ARG A 161 15.78 -20.33 12.27
C ARG A 161 14.98 -19.03 12.37
N ILE A 162 13.84 -18.96 11.69
CA ILE A 162 12.94 -17.80 11.76
C ILE A 162 12.48 -17.59 13.20
N ARG A 163 11.99 -18.65 13.85
CA ARG A 163 11.50 -18.57 15.22
C ARG A 163 12.58 -18.08 16.20
N GLN A 164 13.80 -18.59 16.05
CA GLN A 164 14.95 -18.18 16.87
C GLN A 164 15.38 -16.74 16.56
N GLY A 165 15.44 -16.38 15.29
CA GLY A 165 15.80 -15.04 14.85
C GLY A 165 14.82 -13.97 15.38
N ILE A 166 13.50 -14.22 15.26
CA ILE A 166 12.47 -13.31 15.80
C ILE A 166 12.55 -13.23 17.32
N ALA A 167 12.73 -14.36 18.02
CA ALA A 167 12.83 -14.37 19.48
C ALA A 167 14.09 -13.66 20.02
N SER A 168 15.14 -13.50 19.21
CA SER A 168 16.37 -12.79 19.57
C SER A 168 16.37 -11.31 19.15
N THR A 169 15.35 -10.87 18.45
CA THR A 169 15.19 -9.45 18.07
C THR A 169 14.72 -8.65 19.28
N PRO A 170 15.41 -7.54 19.63
CA PRO A 170 15.10 -6.73 20.81
C PRO A 170 13.77 -5.99 20.71
#